data_a9d3de74010fc0c20995bf0e4c23a68c
#
_entry.id   a9d3de74010fc0c20995bf0e4c23a68c
#
_cell.length_a   1.000
_cell.length_b   1.000
_cell.length_c   1.000
_cell.angle_alpha   90.00
_cell.angle_beta   90.00
_cell.angle_gamma   90.00
#
_symmetry.space_group_name_H-M   'P 1'
#
loop_
_entity.id
_entity.type
_entity.pdbx_description
1 polymer ?
#
loop_
_entity_poly.entity_id
_entity_poly.type
_entity_poly.pdbx_seq_one_letter_code
_entity_poly.pdbx_strand_id
1 'polypeptide(L)'
;MITKDDIVFSLECMGIEKGDILLLHSALTAIGKVEGGAETVIDAFLEAIGEEGTLVMSTLTGWFAPFDAATSPSAVGYLSEAFRNRPGVLRSLHPVHSVAAYGKYAEYITKDHDKCETGCGEGTPYLKIAELHGKAMLLGVDMDRNTTMHSMEEAIDAKYLLTLDIPAPTYIDDYKNKKFTLKKFPPGHRDFLAMTPLLRKYDLMNEGKIGSALVKVIDVKAMFDLGKQLMEKNPLLFICENENCNSCHWSRMLYTNKKIDYSRYKKIQCHDPHCEVCVVEEGQNV
;
A
#
# COMPACT_ATOMS: atom_id res chain seq x y z
N MET A 1 -9.51 -24.80 13.88
CA MET A 1 -8.38 -24.35 13.03
C MET A 1 -9.01 -24.02 11.70
N ILE A 2 -8.67 -22.90 11.09
CA ILE A 2 -9.22 -22.48 9.80
C ILE A 2 -8.56 -23.29 8.70
N THR A 3 -9.35 -23.88 7.82
CA THR A 3 -8.89 -24.67 6.67
C THR A 3 -8.83 -23.82 5.40
N LYS A 4 -8.24 -24.37 4.32
CA LYS A 4 -8.27 -23.74 2.99
C LYS A 4 -9.70 -23.55 2.49
N ASP A 5 -10.55 -24.55 2.64
CA ASP A 5 -11.95 -24.54 2.16
C ASP A 5 -12.77 -23.48 2.92
N ASP A 6 -12.53 -23.28 4.23
CA ASP A 6 -13.18 -22.21 5.00
C ASP A 6 -12.82 -20.82 4.43
N ILE A 7 -11.57 -20.64 3.99
CA ILE A 7 -11.11 -19.37 3.40
C ILE A 7 -11.74 -19.18 2.01
N VAL A 8 -11.70 -20.19 1.14
CA VAL A 8 -12.31 -20.15 -0.20
C VAL A 8 -13.79 -19.82 -0.09
N PHE A 9 -14.54 -20.54 0.74
CA PHE A 9 -15.95 -20.27 0.97
C PHE A 9 -16.22 -18.83 1.46
N SER A 10 -15.40 -18.34 2.38
CA SER A 10 -15.53 -16.96 2.87
C SER A 10 -15.29 -15.94 1.77
N LEU A 11 -14.31 -16.17 0.87
CA LEU A 11 -14.02 -15.32 -0.28
C LEU A 11 -15.19 -15.27 -1.26
N GLU A 12 -15.76 -16.42 -1.59
CA GLU A 12 -16.94 -16.54 -2.47
C GLU A 12 -18.15 -15.81 -1.88
N CYS A 13 -18.41 -15.95 -0.56
CA CYS A 13 -19.48 -15.22 0.12
C CYS A 13 -19.31 -13.69 0.07
N MET A 14 -18.08 -13.20 -0.07
CA MET A 14 -17.76 -11.77 -0.22
C MET A 14 -17.74 -11.29 -1.68
N GLY A 15 -18.13 -12.14 -2.64
CA GLY A 15 -18.21 -11.81 -4.07
C GLY A 15 -16.85 -11.85 -4.78
N ILE A 16 -15.94 -12.68 -4.30
CA ILE A 16 -14.70 -12.99 -5.05
C ILE A 16 -15.00 -14.13 -6.03
N GLU A 17 -14.68 -13.89 -7.29
CA GLU A 17 -15.00 -14.76 -8.41
C GLU A 17 -13.75 -15.18 -9.18
N LYS A 18 -13.89 -16.23 -10.00
CA LYS A 18 -12.84 -16.64 -10.94
C LYS A 18 -12.54 -15.51 -11.92
N GLY A 19 -11.26 -15.21 -12.11
CA GLY A 19 -10.79 -14.13 -12.96
C GLY A 19 -10.57 -12.80 -12.25
N ASP A 20 -10.92 -12.69 -10.97
CA ASP A 20 -10.70 -11.46 -10.19
C ASP A 20 -9.21 -11.10 -10.08
N ILE A 21 -8.95 -9.80 -10.05
CA ILE A 21 -7.63 -9.24 -9.72
C ILE A 21 -7.72 -8.69 -8.30
N LEU A 22 -6.96 -9.28 -7.38
CA LEU A 22 -7.00 -8.93 -5.96
C LEU A 22 -5.68 -8.29 -5.52
N LEU A 23 -5.74 -7.05 -5.04
CA LEU A 23 -4.67 -6.41 -4.28
C LEU A 23 -4.90 -6.66 -2.80
N LEU A 24 -4.12 -7.54 -2.18
CA LEU A 24 -4.29 -7.95 -0.80
C LEU A 24 -3.36 -7.17 0.14
N HIS A 25 -3.97 -6.52 1.14
CA HIS A 25 -3.31 -6.00 2.34
C HIS A 25 -3.75 -6.84 3.54
N SER A 26 -2.82 -7.33 4.37
CA SER A 26 -3.18 -8.34 5.37
C SER A 26 -2.41 -8.28 6.67
N ALA A 27 -3.09 -8.68 7.75
CA ALA A 27 -2.49 -9.13 9.00
C ALA A 27 -2.82 -10.61 9.19
N LEU A 28 -1.89 -11.50 8.85
CA LEU A 28 -2.10 -12.96 8.90
C LEU A 28 -2.59 -13.44 10.28
N THR A 29 -2.05 -12.87 11.36
CA THR A 29 -2.41 -13.23 12.73
C THR A 29 -3.85 -12.90 13.09
N ALA A 30 -4.50 -11.97 12.39
CA ALA A 30 -5.89 -11.59 12.62
C ALA A 30 -6.88 -12.71 12.25
N ILE A 31 -6.52 -13.59 11.29
CA ILE A 31 -7.35 -14.73 10.87
C ILE A 31 -7.54 -15.70 12.04
N GLY A 32 -6.55 -15.82 12.90
CA GLY A 32 -6.44 -16.86 13.92
C GLY A 32 -5.55 -18.01 13.44
N LYS A 33 -5.72 -19.20 14.01
CA LYS A 33 -4.88 -20.35 13.67
C LYS A 33 -5.35 -21.01 12.36
N VAL A 34 -4.55 -20.86 11.31
CA VAL A 34 -4.75 -21.48 10.00
C VAL A 34 -3.94 -22.75 9.88
N GLU A 35 -4.55 -23.83 9.35
CA GLU A 35 -3.86 -25.07 9.01
C GLU A 35 -2.86 -24.82 7.87
N GLY A 36 -1.57 -25.18 8.03
CA GLY A 36 -0.54 -24.88 7.03
C GLY A 36 -0.11 -23.41 6.93
N GLY A 37 -0.72 -22.51 7.72
CA GLY A 37 -0.27 -21.12 7.87
C GLY A 37 -0.40 -20.26 6.61
N ALA A 38 0.64 -19.48 6.30
CA ALA A 38 0.64 -18.53 5.19
C ALA A 38 0.46 -19.18 3.81
N GLU A 39 1.06 -20.35 3.61
CA GLU A 39 0.96 -21.06 2.33
C GLU A 39 -0.48 -21.45 2.02
N THR A 40 -1.20 -21.98 3.01
CA THR A 40 -2.62 -22.32 2.88
C THR A 40 -3.49 -21.09 2.57
N VAL A 41 -3.20 -19.95 3.20
CA VAL A 41 -3.91 -18.69 2.89
C VAL A 41 -3.67 -18.29 1.44
N ILE A 42 -2.41 -18.31 0.98
CA ILE A 42 -2.09 -17.96 -0.42
C ILE A 42 -2.78 -18.91 -1.39
N ASP A 43 -2.72 -20.23 -1.12
CA ASP A 43 -3.37 -21.24 -1.97
C ASP A 43 -4.88 -21.06 -2.04
N ALA A 44 -5.53 -20.70 -0.93
CA ALA A 44 -6.96 -20.43 -0.91
C ALA A 44 -7.35 -19.22 -1.78
N PHE A 45 -6.55 -18.14 -1.74
CA PHE A 45 -6.75 -16.97 -2.59
C PHE A 45 -6.59 -17.32 -4.08
N LEU A 46 -5.51 -18.04 -4.41
CA LEU A 46 -5.24 -18.47 -5.79
C LEU A 46 -6.34 -19.43 -6.29
N GLU A 47 -6.82 -20.33 -5.45
CA GLU A 47 -7.94 -21.19 -5.77
C GLU A 47 -9.22 -20.37 -6.01
N ALA A 48 -9.56 -19.43 -5.14
CA ALA A 48 -10.78 -18.63 -5.27
C ALA A 48 -10.83 -17.84 -6.58
N ILE A 49 -9.71 -17.20 -6.98
CA ILE A 49 -9.64 -16.42 -8.22
C ILE A 49 -9.36 -17.27 -9.48
N GLY A 50 -8.85 -18.50 -9.34
CA GLY A 50 -8.55 -19.41 -10.44
C GLY A 50 -7.44 -18.94 -11.38
N GLU A 51 -7.23 -19.70 -12.47
CA GLU A 51 -6.12 -19.48 -13.43
C GLU A 51 -6.21 -18.15 -14.18
N GLU A 52 -7.42 -17.66 -14.43
CA GLU A 52 -7.67 -16.38 -15.10
C GLU A 52 -7.50 -15.16 -14.16
N GLY A 53 -7.43 -15.39 -12.85
CA GLY A 53 -7.27 -14.36 -11.84
C GLY A 53 -5.82 -13.89 -11.67
N THR A 54 -5.65 -12.87 -10.83
CA THR A 54 -4.32 -12.37 -10.46
C THR A 54 -4.32 -11.93 -9.00
N LEU A 55 -3.44 -12.52 -8.20
CA LEU A 55 -3.17 -12.10 -6.83
C LEU A 55 -2.00 -11.12 -6.81
N VAL A 56 -2.18 -10.00 -6.14
CA VAL A 56 -1.17 -8.96 -5.96
C VAL A 56 -1.03 -8.64 -4.48
N MET A 57 0.19 -8.49 -3.99
CA MET A 57 0.46 -8.02 -2.63
C MET A 57 1.49 -6.89 -2.65
N SER A 58 1.27 -5.85 -1.87
CA SER A 58 2.30 -4.84 -1.62
C SER A 58 3.51 -5.49 -0.95
N THR A 59 4.72 -5.18 -1.47
CA THR A 59 5.99 -5.68 -0.92
C THR A 59 6.92 -4.50 -0.64
N LEU A 60 6.37 -3.51 0.11
CA LEU A 60 7.07 -2.28 0.44
C LEU A 60 8.39 -2.57 1.15
N THR A 61 9.39 -1.73 0.89
CA THR A 61 10.70 -1.80 1.57
C THR A 61 11.04 -0.47 2.23
N GLY A 62 11.95 -0.51 3.18
CA GLY A 62 12.54 0.73 3.71
C GLY A 62 13.45 1.40 2.67
N TRP A 63 13.62 2.71 2.79
CA TRP A 63 14.43 3.53 1.86
C TRP A 63 15.88 3.76 2.29
N PHE A 64 16.34 3.10 3.35
CA PHE A 64 17.65 3.35 3.94
C PHE A 64 18.78 2.52 3.31
N ALA A 65 18.42 1.51 2.51
CA ALA A 65 19.35 0.62 1.83
C ALA A 65 19.01 0.48 0.34
N PRO A 66 19.98 0.14 -0.52
CA PRO A 66 19.70 -0.17 -1.92
C PRO A 66 18.66 -1.28 -2.04
N PHE A 67 17.64 -1.05 -2.85
CA PHE A 67 16.62 -2.05 -3.14
C PHE A 67 17.13 -3.07 -4.14
N ASP A 68 16.90 -4.34 -3.84
CA ASP A 68 17.09 -5.47 -4.75
C ASP A 68 15.80 -6.30 -4.80
N ALA A 69 15.24 -6.50 -6.00
CA ALA A 69 13.94 -7.15 -6.14
C ALA A 69 13.92 -8.59 -5.64
N ALA A 70 15.05 -9.31 -5.74
CA ALA A 70 15.16 -10.70 -5.30
C ALA A 70 15.36 -10.82 -3.78
N THR A 71 16.22 -9.97 -3.21
CA THR A 71 16.73 -10.15 -1.85
C THR A 71 16.13 -9.21 -0.81
N SER A 72 15.68 -8.00 -1.20
CA SER A 72 15.08 -7.06 -0.25
C SER A 72 13.78 -7.62 0.34
N PRO A 73 13.67 -7.77 1.68
CA PRO A 73 12.47 -8.32 2.30
C PRO A 73 11.28 -7.38 2.19
N SER A 74 10.07 -7.92 2.24
CA SER A 74 8.86 -7.13 2.42
C SER A 74 8.76 -6.65 3.87
N ALA A 75 8.58 -5.34 4.07
CA ALA A 75 8.38 -4.74 5.38
C ALA A 75 6.92 -4.75 5.86
N VAL A 76 5.96 -5.21 5.03
CA VAL A 76 4.53 -5.10 5.29
C VAL A 76 3.86 -6.41 5.69
N GLY A 77 4.61 -7.35 6.21
CA GLY A 77 4.09 -8.53 6.87
C GLY A 77 4.54 -9.87 6.28
N TYR A 78 4.35 -10.92 7.08
CA TYR A 78 4.84 -12.26 6.74
C TYR A 78 4.15 -12.86 5.51
N LEU A 79 2.85 -12.58 5.31
CA LEU A 79 2.11 -13.15 4.17
C LEU A 79 2.66 -12.63 2.83
N SER A 80 2.95 -11.34 2.73
CA SER A 80 3.55 -10.75 1.53
C SER A 80 4.99 -11.21 1.31
N GLU A 81 5.74 -11.46 2.40
CA GLU A 81 7.09 -12.04 2.33
C GLU A 81 7.05 -13.49 1.84
N ALA A 82 6.15 -14.32 2.35
CA ALA A 82 5.94 -15.69 1.88
C ALA A 82 5.53 -15.70 0.40
N PHE A 83 4.57 -14.86 0.03
CA PHE A 83 4.06 -14.78 -1.35
C PHE A 83 5.13 -14.39 -2.37
N ARG A 84 5.93 -13.32 -2.10
CA ARG A 84 6.96 -12.88 -3.04
C ARG A 84 8.06 -13.91 -3.32
N ASN A 85 8.28 -14.85 -2.39
CA ASN A 85 9.28 -15.90 -2.51
C ASN A 85 8.76 -17.18 -3.20
N ARG A 86 7.48 -17.24 -3.59
CA ARG A 86 6.92 -18.40 -4.28
C ARG A 86 7.39 -18.46 -5.72
N PRO A 87 7.60 -19.68 -6.27
CA PRO A 87 7.93 -19.87 -7.68
C PRO A 87 6.90 -19.21 -8.60
N GLY A 88 7.37 -18.50 -9.62
CA GLY A 88 6.51 -17.85 -10.63
C GLY A 88 5.93 -16.47 -10.20
N VAL A 89 6.10 -16.06 -8.96
CA VAL A 89 5.71 -14.73 -8.52
C VAL A 89 6.68 -13.69 -9.08
N LEU A 90 6.15 -12.66 -9.72
CA LEU A 90 6.90 -11.51 -10.24
C LEU A 90 6.89 -10.37 -9.23
N ARG A 91 8.00 -9.63 -9.13
CA ARG A 91 8.08 -8.43 -8.29
C ARG A 91 8.40 -7.20 -9.13
N SER A 92 7.66 -6.11 -8.96
CA SER A 92 7.90 -4.86 -9.65
C SER A 92 9.16 -4.15 -9.14
N LEU A 93 9.83 -3.41 -10.04
CA LEU A 93 11.10 -2.76 -9.77
C LEU A 93 10.88 -1.32 -9.27
N HIS A 94 10.42 -1.17 -8.02
CA HIS A 94 10.35 0.15 -7.38
C HIS A 94 10.91 0.06 -5.95
N PRO A 95 11.87 0.93 -5.56
CA PRO A 95 12.65 0.75 -4.33
C PRO A 95 11.84 0.87 -3.03
N VAL A 96 10.67 1.50 -3.07
CA VAL A 96 9.82 1.65 -1.88
C VAL A 96 8.47 0.98 -2.04
N HIS A 97 7.78 1.20 -3.17
CA HIS A 97 6.39 0.80 -3.38
C HIS A 97 6.23 -0.46 -4.27
N SER A 98 7.24 -1.35 -4.31
CA SER A 98 7.12 -2.57 -5.10
C SER A 98 5.91 -3.41 -4.70
N VAL A 99 5.36 -4.14 -5.68
CA VAL A 99 4.35 -5.18 -5.47
C VAL A 99 4.87 -6.51 -5.97
N ALA A 100 4.38 -7.61 -5.40
CA ALA A 100 4.51 -8.95 -5.94
C ALA A 100 3.18 -9.37 -6.57
N ALA A 101 3.22 -10.09 -7.71
CA ALA A 101 2.03 -10.50 -8.43
C ALA A 101 2.19 -11.92 -9.02
N TYR A 102 1.09 -12.68 -9.04
CA TYR A 102 1.00 -13.99 -9.66
C TYR A 102 -0.36 -14.15 -10.35
N GLY A 103 -0.36 -14.69 -11.54
CA GLY A 103 -1.56 -14.94 -12.35
C GLY A 103 -1.52 -14.23 -13.70
N LYS A 104 -2.65 -14.19 -14.39
CA LYS A 104 -2.80 -13.77 -15.79
C LYS A 104 -2.22 -12.38 -16.10
N TYR A 105 -2.42 -11.42 -15.22
CA TYR A 105 -1.98 -10.04 -15.42
C TYR A 105 -0.73 -9.66 -14.63
N ALA A 106 -0.03 -10.64 -14.03
CA ALA A 106 1.13 -10.38 -13.19
C ALA A 106 2.23 -9.60 -13.91
N GLU A 107 2.58 -9.98 -15.16
CA GLU A 107 3.57 -9.28 -15.97
C GLU A 107 3.13 -7.85 -16.29
N TYR A 108 1.89 -7.66 -16.75
CA TYR A 108 1.37 -6.32 -17.05
C TYR A 108 1.40 -5.40 -15.83
N ILE A 109 0.96 -5.91 -14.68
CA ILE A 109 0.89 -5.12 -13.43
C ILE A 109 2.30 -4.74 -12.96
N THR A 110 3.26 -5.66 -12.96
CA THR A 110 4.59 -5.41 -12.40
C THR A 110 5.56 -4.67 -13.34
N LYS A 111 5.29 -4.72 -14.65
CA LYS A 111 6.16 -4.15 -15.68
C LYS A 111 6.29 -2.64 -15.57
N ASP A 112 7.50 -2.14 -15.86
CA ASP A 112 7.82 -0.71 -16.01
C ASP A 112 7.55 0.16 -14.77
N HIS A 113 7.43 -0.43 -13.57
CA HIS A 113 7.26 0.33 -12.34
C HIS A 113 8.50 1.19 -12.00
N ASP A 114 9.68 0.75 -12.42
CA ASP A 114 10.94 1.49 -12.34
C ASP A 114 11.01 2.73 -13.26
N LYS A 115 10.14 2.78 -14.27
CA LYS A 115 10.04 3.90 -15.21
C LYS A 115 8.96 4.91 -14.83
N CYS A 116 8.12 4.59 -13.84
CA CYS A 116 7.10 5.50 -13.35
C CYS A 116 7.75 6.67 -12.63
N GLU A 117 7.14 7.84 -12.75
CA GLU A 117 7.63 9.05 -12.09
C GLU A 117 7.51 8.96 -10.56
N THR A 118 6.52 8.20 -10.09
CA THR A 118 6.13 8.10 -8.67
C THR A 118 5.85 6.65 -8.28
N GLY A 119 5.64 6.40 -6.99
CA GLY A 119 5.42 5.04 -6.46
C GLY A 119 4.00 4.51 -6.62
N CYS A 120 2.99 5.39 -6.67
CA CYS A 120 1.57 5.01 -6.67
C CYS A 120 0.74 5.71 -7.76
N GLY A 121 1.33 6.59 -8.57
CA GLY A 121 0.66 7.36 -9.61
C GLY A 121 0.45 6.62 -10.93
N GLU A 122 0.40 7.39 -12.01
CA GLU A 122 0.13 6.90 -13.36
C GLU A 122 1.15 5.85 -13.81
N GLY A 123 0.67 4.77 -14.43
CA GLY A 123 1.47 3.66 -14.92
C GLY A 123 1.96 2.68 -13.84
N THR A 124 1.73 2.98 -12.57
CA THR A 124 2.14 2.10 -11.46
C THR A 124 1.21 0.89 -11.32
N PRO A 125 1.65 -0.18 -10.63
CA PRO A 125 0.80 -1.33 -10.34
C PRO A 125 -0.55 -0.98 -9.73
N TYR A 126 -0.59 0.01 -8.85
CA TYR A 126 -1.82 0.42 -8.15
C TYR A 126 -2.89 0.95 -9.11
N LEU A 127 -2.51 1.81 -10.08
CA LEU A 127 -3.45 2.32 -11.07
C LEU A 127 -3.71 1.34 -12.21
N LYS A 128 -2.75 0.47 -12.57
CA LYS A 128 -3.02 -0.64 -13.50
C LYS A 128 -4.09 -1.60 -12.96
N ILE A 129 -4.09 -1.87 -11.64
CA ILE A 129 -5.15 -2.65 -10.99
C ILE A 129 -6.50 -1.92 -11.10
N ALA A 130 -6.53 -0.61 -10.92
CA ALA A 130 -7.75 0.18 -11.13
C ALA A 130 -8.25 0.12 -12.60
N GLU A 131 -7.35 0.24 -13.57
CA GLU A 131 -7.67 0.13 -15.00
C GLU A 131 -8.25 -1.24 -15.37
N LEU A 132 -7.79 -2.30 -14.71
CA LEU A 132 -8.28 -3.67 -14.87
C LEU A 132 -9.51 -3.97 -13.99
N HIS A 133 -10.13 -2.99 -13.36
CA HIS A 133 -11.26 -3.16 -12.44
C HIS A 133 -10.99 -4.16 -11.31
N GLY A 134 -9.75 -4.19 -10.81
CA GLY A 134 -9.36 -5.04 -9.70
C GLY A 134 -9.94 -4.58 -8.36
N LYS A 135 -9.94 -5.48 -7.41
CA LYS A 135 -10.45 -5.28 -6.04
C LYS A 135 -9.29 -5.14 -5.06
N ALA A 136 -9.35 -4.19 -4.15
CA ALA A 136 -8.48 -4.15 -2.97
C ALA A 136 -9.15 -4.90 -1.82
N MET A 137 -8.41 -5.82 -1.20
CA MET A 137 -8.89 -6.55 -0.04
C MET A 137 -8.04 -6.23 1.18
N LEU A 138 -8.70 -5.84 2.27
CA LEU A 138 -8.11 -5.53 3.56
C LEU A 138 -8.47 -6.66 4.53
N LEU A 139 -7.53 -7.57 4.77
CA LEU A 139 -7.69 -8.77 5.60
C LEU A 139 -7.10 -8.54 6.99
N GLY A 140 -7.95 -8.28 7.99
CA GLY A 140 -7.53 -8.01 9.36
C GLY A 140 -6.73 -6.72 9.54
N VAL A 141 -6.80 -5.83 8.55
CA VAL A 141 -6.25 -4.46 8.56
C VAL A 141 -7.32 -3.48 8.10
N ASP A 142 -7.07 -2.18 8.22
CA ASP A 142 -8.02 -1.16 7.78
C ASP A 142 -7.46 -0.28 6.66
N MET A 143 -8.20 0.75 6.26
CA MET A 143 -7.89 1.68 5.17
C MET A 143 -6.53 2.36 5.34
N ASP A 144 -6.03 2.53 6.57
CA ASP A 144 -4.69 3.05 6.86
C ASP A 144 -3.54 2.21 6.28
N ARG A 145 -3.82 0.96 5.89
CA ARG A 145 -2.88 0.04 5.23
C ARG A 145 -3.07 -0.07 3.71
N ASN A 146 -4.06 0.62 3.16
CA ASN A 146 -4.34 0.58 1.72
C ASN A 146 -3.42 1.54 0.94
N THR A 147 -2.33 1.03 0.44
CA THR A 147 -1.33 1.82 -0.32
C THR A 147 -1.91 2.52 -1.56
N THR A 148 -2.98 1.98 -2.16
CA THR A 148 -3.66 2.61 -3.30
C THR A 148 -4.21 4.01 -2.97
N MET A 149 -4.46 4.30 -1.70
CA MET A 149 -4.92 5.63 -1.28
C MET A 149 -3.92 6.75 -1.64
N HIS A 150 -2.63 6.46 -1.71
CA HIS A 150 -1.61 7.42 -2.14
C HIS A 150 -1.74 7.80 -3.62
N SER A 151 -2.34 6.93 -4.45
CA SER A 151 -2.58 7.26 -5.87
C SER A 151 -3.46 8.50 -6.04
N MET A 152 -4.39 8.74 -5.12
CA MET A 152 -5.27 9.92 -5.13
C MET A 152 -4.49 11.20 -4.80
N GLU A 153 -3.60 11.13 -3.79
CA GLU A 153 -2.72 12.26 -3.41
C GLU A 153 -1.81 12.65 -4.58
N GLU A 154 -1.23 11.65 -5.26
CA GLU A 154 -0.35 11.86 -6.42
C GLU A 154 -1.12 12.39 -7.64
N ALA A 155 -2.34 11.91 -7.88
CA ALA A 155 -3.17 12.32 -9.01
C ALA A 155 -3.61 13.79 -8.95
N ILE A 156 -3.79 14.35 -7.74
CA ILE A 156 -4.11 15.77 -7.57
C ILE A 156 -2.87 16.66 -7.38
N ASP A 157 -1.68 16.08 -7.47
CA ASP A 157 -0.40 16.77 -7.21
C ASP A 157 -0.41 17.51 -5.86
N ALA A 158 -0.75 16.77 -4.79
CA ALA A 158 -0.94 17.36 -3.47
C ALA A 158 0.34 18.06 -2.99
N LYS A 159 0.26 19.34 -2.66
CA LYS A 159 1.40 20.23 -2.36
C LYS A 159 2.26 19.79 -1.16
N TYR A 160 1.78 18.85 -0.37
CA TYR A 160 2.54 18.27 0.76
C TYR A 160 3.36 17.03 0.39
N LEU A 161 3.31 16.58 -0.86
CA LEU A 161 4.14 15.47 -1.32
C LEU A 161 5.60 15.94 -1.48
N LEU A 162 6.52 15.06 -1.11
CA LEU A 162 7.95 15.38 -1.08
C LEU A 162 8.69 14.79 -2.28
N THR A 163 9.86 15.37 -2.55
CA THR A 163 10.89 14.76 -3.40
C THR A 163 12.06 14.38 -2.50
N LEU A 164 12.44 13.10 -2.51
CA LEU A 164 13.49 12.55 -1.64
C LEU A 164 14.52 11.79 -2.46
N ASP A 165 15.80 11.96 -2.11
CA ASP A 165 16.89 11.16 -2.65
C ASP A 165 17.23 10.02 -1.70
N ILE A 166 17.13 8.79 -2.21
CA ILE A 166 17.43 7.56 -1.48
C ILE A 166 18.58 6.79 -2.13
N PRO A 167 19.20 5.79 -1.49
CA PRO A 167 20.13 4.90 -2.16
C PRO A 167 19.56 4.32 -3.43
N ALA A 168 20.34 4.34 -4.53
CA ALA A 168 19.88 3.80 -5.79
C ALA A 168 19.68 2.28 -5.70
N PRO A 169 18.65 1.71 -6.36
CA PRO A 169 18.42 0.27 -6.38
C PRO A 169 19.49 -0.47 -7.20
N THR A 170 19.67 -1.76 -6.92
CA THR A 170 20.76 -2.59 -7.48
C THR A 170 20.67 -2.78 -9.00
N TYR A 171 19.51 -2.56 -9.59
CA TYR A 171 19.35 -2.64 -11.06
C TYR A 171 19.87 -1.40 -11.80
N ILE A 172 20.30 -0.35 -11.09
CA ILE A 172 20.97 0.82 -11.68
C ILE A 172 22.47 0.56 -11.72
N ASP A 173 23.10 0.72 -12.87
CA ASP A 173 24.57 0.61 -13.02
C ASP A 173 25.28 1.56 -12.04
N ASP A 174 26.31 1.05 -11.37
CA ASP A 174 27.08 1.78 -10.36
C ASP A 174 26.20 2.36 -9.20
N TYR A 175 25.18 1.61 -8.80
CA TYR A 175 24.18 2.03 -7.80
C TYR A 175 24.77 2.49 -6.48
N LYS A 176 25.92 1.95 -6.07
CA LYS A 176 26.57 2.29 -4.79
C LYS A 176 26.97 3.76 -4.68
N ASN A 177 27.21 4.40 -5.82
CA ASN A 177 27.63 5.80 -5.92
C ASN A 177 26.50 6.71 -6.42
N LYS A 178 25.28 6.19 -6.56
CA LYS A 178 24.14 6.93 -7.11
C LYS A 178 22.99 7.07 -6.11
N LYS A 179 22.11 8.01 -6.42
CA LYS A 179 20.84 8.23 -5.74
C LYS A 179 19.70 7.93 -6.69
N PHE A 180 18.57 7.51 -6.10
CA PHE A 180 17.30 7.41 -6.77
C PHE A 180 16.38 8.48 -6.22
N THR A 181 15.80 9.29 -7.09
CA THR A 181 14.90 10.37 -6.67
C THR A 181 13.46 9.86 -6.62
N LEU A 182 12.91 9.75 -5.43
CA LEU A 182 11.49 9.52 -5.21
C LEU A 182 10.74 10.83 -5.36
N LYS A 183 9.82 10.90 -6.31
CA LYS A 183 8.93 12.06 -6.50
C LYS A 183 7.57 11.78 -5.86
N LYS A 184 6.91 12.85 -5.43
CA LYS A 184 5.55 12.81 -4.85
C LYS A 184 5.43 11.82 -3.68
N PHE A 185 6.47 11.69 -2.88
CA PHE A 185 6.48 10.80 -1.74
C PHE A 185 5.60 11.34 -0.60
N PRO A 186 4.61 10.57 -0.10
CA PRO A 186 3.74 11.00 0.98
C PRO A 186 4.49 10.92 2.34
N PRO A 187 4.68 12.03 3.06
CA PRO A 187 5.39 12.01 4.33
C PRO A 187 4.52 11.47 5.47
N GLY A 188 4.83 10.29 5.97
CA GLY A 188 4.32 9.73 7.22
C GLY A 188 2.81 9.45 7.27
N HIS A 189 2.18 9.69 8.42
CA HIS A 189 0.79 9.34 8.71
C HIS A 189 -0.23 10.02 7.79
N ARG A 190 -1.28 9.26 7.42
CA ARG A 190 -2.50 9.70 6.73
C ARG A 190 -3.73 9.14 7.41
N ASP A 191 -4.78 9.93 7.50
CA ASP A 191 -6.08 9.49 8.01
C ASP A 191 -6.94 8.89 6.90
N PHE A 192 -6.48 7.78 6.34
CA PHE A 192 -7.23 7.07 5.30
C PHE A 192 -8.52 6.42 5.83
N LEU A 193 -8.67 6.30 7.15
CA LEU A 193 -9.93 5.84 7.76
C LEU A 193 -11.11 6.75 7.42
N ALA A 194 -10.85 8.02 7.13
CA ALA A 194 -11.86 8.98 6.67
C ALA A 194 -12.59 8.52 5.39
N MET A 195 -11.96 7.64 4.59
CA MET A 195 -12.60 7.08 3.39
C MET A 195 -13.64 6.00 3.69
N THR A 196 -13.50 5.26 4.78
CA THR A 196 -14.40 4.13 5.11
C THR A 196 -15.89 4.51 5.14
N PRO A 197 -16.35 5.57 5.85
CA PRO A 197 -17.76 5.94 5.84
C PRO A 197 -18.25 6.39 4.46
N LEU A 198 -17.38 6.93 3.63
CA LEU A 198 -17.71 7.35 2.27
C LEU A 198 -17.93 6.14 1.36
N LEU A 199 -17.04 5.14 1.42
CA LEU A 199 -17.18 3.88 0.68
C LEU A 199 -18.47 3.15 1.03
N ARG A 200 -18.82 3.08 2.33
CA ARG A 200 -20.11 2.51 2.77
C ARG A 200 -21.30 3.31 2.24
N LYS A 201 -21.25 4.64 2.32
CA LYS A 201 -22.34 5.51 1.85
C LYS A 201 -22.66 5.34 0.36
N TYR A 202 -21.62 5.08 -0.45
CA TYR A 202 -21.78 4.92 -1.90
C TYR A 202 -21.82 3.46 -2.35
N ASP A 203 -21.93 2.50 -1.42
CA ASP A 203 -21.98 1.06 -1.68
C ASP A 203 -20.79 0.54 -2.51
N LEU A 204 -19.60 1.05 -2.19
CA LEU A 204 -18.35 0.73 -2.87
C LEU A 204 -17.47 -0.26 -2.08
N MET A 205 -17.99 -0.81 -0.99
CA MET A 205 -17.24 -1.70 -0.11
C MET A 205 -18.14 -2.81 0.43
N ASN A 206 -17.71 -4.06 0.22
CA ASN A 206 -18.30 -5.22 0.88
C ASN A 206 -17.49 -5.55 2.15
N GLU A 207 -18.15 -6.02 3.18
CA GLU A 207 -17.52 -6.41 4.44
C GLU A 207 -17.86 -7.85 4.79
N GLY A 208 -16.91 -8.57 5.36
CA GLY A 208 -17.08 -9.96 5.77
C GLY A 208 -16.03 -10.40 6.77
N LYS A 209 -15.82 -11.71 6.88
CA LYS A 209 -14.83 -12.30 7.78
C LYS A 209 -14.15 -13.51 7.15
N ILE A 210 -12.87 -13.69 7.48
CA ILE A 210 -12.13 -14.93 7.30
C ILE A 210 -11.59 -15.33 8.68
N GLY A 211 -12.10 -16.40 9.24
CA GLY A 211 -11.82 -16.74 10.64
C GLY A 211 -12.26 -15.61 11.58
N SER A 212 -11.33 -15.10 12.41
CA SER A 212 -11.57 -13.94 13.29
C SER A 212 -11.26 -12.58 12.64
N ALA A 213 -10.63 -12.57 11.46
CA ALA A 213 -10.29 -11.33 10.76
C ALA A 213 -11.51 -10.68 10.13
N LEU A 214 -11.69 -9.38 10.35
CA LEU A 214 -12.58 -8.56 9.54
C LEU A 214 -11.95 -8.37 8.15
N VAL A 215 -12.78 -8.39 7.13
CA VAL A 215 -12.35 -8.22 5.73
C VAL A 215 -13.17 -7.13 5.08
N LYS A 216 -12.50 -6.27 4.31
CA LYS A 216 -13.12 -5.29 3.43
C LYS A 216 -12.70 -5.57 2.00
N VAL A 217 -13.65 -5.60 1.07
CA VAL A 217 -13.43 -5.75 -0.37
C VAL A 217 -13.92 -4.51 -1.07
N ILE A 218 -13.07 -3.87 -1.84
CA ILE A 218 -13.30 -2.53 -2.39
C ILE A 218 -12.95 -2.54 -3.87
N ASP A 219 -13.83 -2.01 -4.73
CA ASP A 219 -13.49 -1.73 -6.12
C ASP A 219 -12.45 -0.60 -6.19
N VAL A 220 -11.25 -0.92 -6.72
CA VAL A 220 -10.11 0.02 -6.72
C VAL A 220 -10.39 1.23 -7.60
N LYS A 221 -11.02 1.04 -8.76
CA LYS A 221 -11.32 2.13 -9.70
C LYS A 221 -12.35 3.09 -9.12
N ALA A 222 -13.45 2.56 -8.59
CA ALA A 222 -14.51 3.36 -7.99
C ALA A 222 -14.00 4.12 -6.75
N MET A 223 -13.21 3.48 -5.90
CA MET A 223 -12.57 4.12 -4.76
C MET A 223 -11.62 5.24 -5.20
N PHE A 224 -10.78 5.00 -6.21
CA PHE A 224 -9.85 5.99 -6.74
C PHE A 224 -10.59 7.21 -7.31
N ASP A 225 -11.61 6.99 -8.14
CA ASP A 225 -12.37 8.07 -8.78
C ASP A 225 -13.09 8.94 -7.73
N LEU A 226 -13.76 8.30 -6.76
CA LEU A 226 -14.42 9.01 -5.67
C LEU A 226 -13.41 9.81 -4.84
N GLY A 227 -12.31 9.18 -4.42
CA GLY A 227 -11.31 9.83 -3.57
C GLY A 227 -10.62 10.99 -4.28
N LYS A 228 -10.25 10.83 -5.56
CA LYS A 228 -9.69 11.91 -6.38
C LYS A 228 -10.66 13.10 -6.47
N GLN A 229 -11.93 12.85 -6.79
CA GLN A 229 -12.94 13.92 -6.86
C GLN A 229 -13.13 14.67 -5.52
N LEU A 230 -13.08 13.94 -4.41
CA LEU A 230 -13.19 14.54 -3.09
C LEU A 230 -11.94 15.35 -2.73
N MET A 231 -10.75 14.86 -3.05
CA MET A 231 -9.49 15.55 -2.80
C MET A 231 -9.29 16.78 -3.72
N GLU A 232 -9.82 16.79 -4.92
CA GLU A 232 -9.85 18.00 -5.77
C GLU A 232 -10.60 19.17 -5.08
N LYS A 233 -11.63 18.83 -4.29
CA LYS A 233 -12.40 19.82 -3.50
C LYS A 233 -11.78 20.12 -2.14
N ASN A 234 -11.17 19.11 -1.50
CA ASN A 234 -10.49 19.24 -0.22
C ASN A 234 -9.17 18.47 -0.24
N PRO A 235 -8.06 19.07 -0.70
CA PRO A 235 -6.75 18.41 -0.77
C PRO A 235 -6.18 17.94 0.57
N LEU A 236 -6.73 18.38 1.69
CA LEU A 236 -6.35 17.95 3.04
C LEU A 236 -7.26 16.87 3.62
N LEU A 237 -8.11 16.23 2.80
CA LEU A 237 -9.10 15.22 3.24
C LEU A 237 -8.50 14.11 4.12
N PHE A 238 -7.29 13.67 3.80
CA PHE A 238 -6.59 12.59 4.53
C PHE A 238 -5.56 13.10 5.53
N ILE A 239 -5.57 14.38 5.85
CA ILE A 239 -4.71 14.97 6.86
C ILE A 239 -5.50 15.09 8.16
N CYS A 240 -5.20 14.24 9.15
CA CYS A 240 -5.96 14.17 10.39
C CYS A 240 -5.97 15.52 11.15
N GLU A 241 -7.06 15.78 11.89
CA GLU A 241 -7.23 17.02 12.65
C GLU A 241 -6.43 17.06 13.96
N ASN A 242 -5.78 15.94 14.33
CA ASN A 242 -4.98 15.88 15.55
C ASN A 242 -3.77 16.81 15.43
N GLU A 243 -3.77 17.91 16.22
CA GLU A 243 -2.69 18.89 16.25
C GLU A 243 -1.35 18.32 16.73
N ASN A 244 -1.38 17.21 17.46
CA ASN A 244 -0.19 16.52 17.97
C ASN A 244 0.37 15.50 16.95
N CYS A 245 -0.29 15.27 15.83
CA CYS A 245 0.23 14.43 14.77
C CYS A 245 1.28 15.18 13.95
N ASN A 246 2.55 14.87 14.17
CA ASN A 246 3.67 15.53 13.49
C ASN A 246 3.59 15.46 11.97
N SER A 247 3.30 14.28 11.41
CA SER A 247 3.22 14.07 9.97
C SER A 247 2.11 14.91 9.33
N CYS A 248 0.92 14.90 9.93
CA CYS A 248 -0.22 15.68 9.43
C CYS A 248 -0.01 17.19 9.65
N HIS A 249 0.63 17.58 10.77
CA HIS A 249 1.04 18.96 10.97
C HIS A 249 2.02 19.41 9.89
N TRP A 250 3.07 18.64 9.62
CA TRP A 250 4.02 18.92 8.55
C TRP A 250 3.32 19.04 7.19
N SER A 251 2.45 18.11 6.84
CA SER A 251 1.69 18.17 5.58
C SER A 251 0.86 19.46 5.46
N ARG A 252 0.21 19.91 6.55
CA ARG A 252 -0.51 21.21 6.55
C ARG A 252 0.41 22.40 6.34
N MET A 253 1.61 22.38 6.95
CA MET A 253 2.60 23.45 6.79
C MET A 253 3.11 23.53 5.35
N LEU A 254 3.46 22.39 4.75
CA LEU A 254 3.85 22.30 3.34
C LEU A 254 2.73 22.83 2.41
N TYR A 255 1.49 22.38 2.65
CA TYR A 255 0.34 22.80 1.87
C TYR A 255 0.12 24.32 1.91
N THR A 256 0.31 24.96 3.07
CA THR A 256 0.08 26.39 3.28
C THR A 256 1.31 27.25 3.01
N ASN A 257 2.45 26.68 2.57
CA ASN A 257 3.74 27.37 2.40
C ASN A 257 4.23 28.10 3.67
N LYS A 258 3.83 27.65 4.85
CA LYS A 258 4.30 28.20 6.13
C LYS A 258 5.66 27.59 6.49
N LYS A 259 6.52 28.34 7.16
CA LYS A 259 7.77 27.80 7.69
C LYS A 259 7.49 26.70 8.70
N ILE A 260 8.15 25.56 8.54
CA ILE A 260 8.05 24.44 9.47
C ILE A 260 8.73 24.84 10.77
N ASP A 261 8.00 24.80 11.87
CA ASP A 261 8.58 24.99 13.21
C ASP A 261 9.16 23.66 13.72
N TYR A 262 10.44 23.43 13.43
CA TYR A 262 11.13 22.23 13.83
C TYR A 262 11.29 22.08 15.36
N SER A 263 11.10 23.15 16.15
CA SER A 263 11.20 23.05 17.61
C SER A 263 10.10 22.18 18.22
N ARG A 264 8.97 22.04 17.54
CA ARG A 264 7.86 21.19 17.96
C ARG A 264 8.20 19.70 17.84
N TYR A 265 9.07 19.30 16.92
CA TYR A 265 9.38 17.90 16.63
C TYR A 265 10.30 17.24 17.67
N LYS A 266 11.03 18.03 18.47
CA LYS A 266 11.90 17.53 19.54
C LYS A 266 11.15 16.96 20.75
N LYS A 267 9.84 17.17 20.87
CA LYS A 267 9.07 16.87 22.08
C LYS A 267 7.89 15.89 21.89
N ILE A 268 7.56 15.49 20.67
CA ILE A 268 6.36 14.72 20.40
C ILE A 268 6.77 13.38 19.79
N GLN A 269 6.59 12.29 20.54
CA GLN A 269 6.66 10.94 19.99
C GLN A 269 5.47 10.74 19.06
N CYS A 270 5.74 10.32 17.84
CA CYS A 270 4.71 9.85 16.94
C CYS A 270 4.03 8.62 17.57
N HIS A 271 2.71 8.64 17.68
CA HIS A 271 1.96 7.49 18.19
C HIS A 271 1.78 6.37 17.16
N ASP A 272 2.24 6.57 15.92
CA ASP A 272 2.33 5.51 14.93
C ASP A 272 3.65 4.75 15.14
N PRO A 273 3.62 3.50 15.65
CA PRO A 273 4.83 2.70 15.86
C PRO A 273 5.55 2.36 14.55
N HIS A 274 4.95 2.66 13.39
CA HIS A 274 5.52 2.44 12.07
C HIS A 274 5.88 3.75 11.35
N CYS A 275 5.75 4.91 12.01
CA CYS A 275 6.11 6.20 11.43
C CYS A 275 7.62 6.46 11.54
N GLU A 276 8.38 6.00 10.57
CA GLU A 276 9.84 6.18 10.50
C GLU A 276 10.27 7.64 10.24
N VAL A 277 9.36 8.51 9.76
CA VAL A 277 9.63 9.92 9.48
C VAL A 277 9.66 10.78 10.75
N CYS A 278 9.15 10.30 11.86
CA CYS A 278 9.12 11.04 13.13
C CYS A 278 10.38 10.86 13.98
N VAL A 279 11.31 10.00 13.57
CA VAL A 279 12.62 9.83 14.22
C VAL A 279 13.61 10.74 13.49
N VAL A 280 13.62 12.02 13.82
CA VAL A 280 14.79 12.86 13.54
C VAL A 280 15.78 12.59 14.66
N GLU A 281 16.79 11.75 14.38
CA GLU A 281 17.92 11.60 15.27
C GLU A 281 18.57 12.97 15.54
N GLU A 282 18.89 13.22 16.80
CA GLU A 282 19.68 14.39 17.20
C GLU A 282 21.00 14.38 16.44
N GLY A 283 21.17 15.27 15.47
CA GLY A 283 22.51 15.54 14.93
C GLY A 283 22.68 15.71 13.43
N GLN A 284 21.64 15.77 12.60
CA GLN A 284 21.82 16.15 11.20
C GLN A 284 21.18 17.50 10.90
N ASN A 285 22.04 18.54 10.86
CA ASN A 285 21.72 19.80 10.20
C ASN A 285 21.59 19.55 8.70
N VAL A 286 20.42 19.79 8.16
CA VAL A 286 20.18 19.98 6.72
C VAL A 286 19.88 21.45 6.46
#